data_b47a04f0f4a149893096cb0ca066ff16
#
_entry.id   b47a04f0f4a149893096cb0ca066ff16
#
_cell.length_a   1.000
_cell.length_b   1.000
_cell.length_c   1.000
_cell.angle_alpha   90.00
_cell.angle_beta   90.00
_cell.angle_gamma   90.00
#
_symmetry.space_group_name_H-M   'P 1'
#
loop_
_entity.id
_entity.type
_entity.pdbx_description
1 polymer ?
#
loop_
_entity_poly.entity_id
_entity_poly.type
_entity_poly.pdbx_seq_one_letter_code
_entity_poly.pdbx_strand_id
1 'polypeptide(L)'
;MQIRNGIAEAIGNTPLIKLKRASEETGCAILGKAEFMNPGQSVKDRAALFIIEDAVRSGRLRPGGVIVEGTAGNTGIGLALVGNALGFRSVIVIPDTQSQEKKDALRVCGAELVEVPAVPFSNPNNYVKLSGRLADQLAQSEPNGAIWANQFDNVANRDGHYRTTGPEIWEQTNGKVDGFTCAVGSGGTLGGVARALKERNPGVKIALSDPMGAALYNWFTRGELTTEGDSITEGIGQVRVTKP
;
A
#
# COMPACT_ATOMS: atom_id res chain seq x y z
N MET A 1 -11.14 -10.97 26.54
CA MET A 1 -11.68 -9.91 25.64
C MET A 1 -10.49 -9.13 25.12
N GLN A 2 -10.34 -8.99 23.79
CA GLN A 2 -9.28 -8.15 23.21
C GLN A 2 -9.90 -6.80 22.86
N ILE A 3 -9.62 -5.79 23.67
CA ILE A 3 -10.04 -4.40 23.41
C ILE A 3 -8.90 -3.70 22.70
N ARG A 4 -9.17 -3.04 21.56
CA ARG A 4 -8.21 -2.19 20.85
C ARG A 4 -8.39 -0.74 21.30
N ASN A 5 -7.28 -0.03 21.50
CA ASN A 5 -7.33 1.37 21.98
C ASN A 5 -7.63 2.36 20.86
N GLY A 6 -7.60 1.92 19.63
CA GLY A 6 -7.91 2.78 18.47
C GLY A 6 -7.89 1.99 17.16
N ILE A 7 -8.21 2.71 16.10
CA ILE A 7 -8.36 2.12 14.77
C ILE A 7 -7.03 1.60 14.20
N ALA A 8 -5.92 2.23 14.55
CA ALA A 8 -4.57 1.80 14.13
C ALA A 8 -4.23 0.39 14.67
N GLU A 9 -4.64 0.07 15.90
CA GLU A 9 -4.44 -1.27 16.48
C GLU A 9 -5.38 -2.34 15.89
N ALA A 10 -6.41 -1.94 15.16
CA ALA A 10 -7.31 -2.86 14.47
C ALA A 10 -6.80 -3.28 13.08
N ILE A 11 -5.71 -2.67 12.60
CA ILE A 11 -5.09 -2.99 11.31
C ILE A 11 -4.30 -4.28 11.44
N GLY A 12 -4.44 -5.15 10.44
CA GLY A 12 -3.75 -6.44 10.42
C GLY A 12 -4.55 -7.56 11.12
N ASN A 13 -3.88 -8.67 11.36
CA ASN A 13 -4.49 -9.90 11.87
C ASN A 13 -5.75 -10.33 11.08
N THR A 14 -5.75 -10.02 9.79
CA THR A 14 -6.85 -10.37 8.88
C THR A 14 -6.92 -11.88 8.69
N PRO A 15 -8.11 -12.47 8.56
CA PRO A 15 -8.22 -13.91 8.39
C PRO A 15 -7.73 -14.39 7.02
N LEU A 16 -7.36 -15.68 6.96
CA LEU A 16 -7.28 -16.41 5.71
C LEU A 16 -8.64 -17.06 5.42
N ILE A 17 -9.15 -16.88 4.22
CA ILE A 17 -10.43 -17.42 3.76
C ILE A 17 -10.15 -18.47 2.67
N LYS A 18 -10.68 -19.69 2.83
CA LYS A 18 -10.56 -20.72 1.79
C LYS A 18 -11.44 -20.33 0.59
N LEU A 19 -10.81 -20.22 -0.57
CA LEU A 19 -11.48 -19.97 -1.84
C LEU A 19 -11.96 -21.32 -2.39
N LYS A 20 -13.20 -21.70 -2.04
CA LYS A 20 -13.77 -23.02 -2.27
C LYS A 20 -13.62 -23.45 -3.73
N ARG A 21 -14.16 -22.66 -4.66
CA ARG A 21 -14.18 -23.00 -6.09
C ARG A 21 -12.76 -23.17 -6.66
N ALA A 22 -11.87 -22.21 -6.40
CA ALA A 22 -10.48 -22.31 -6.87
C ALA A 22 -9.75 -23.51 -6.27
N SER A 23 -10.05 -23.85 -5.01
CA SER A 23 -9.46 -25.04 -4.36
C SER A 23 -9.98 -26.35 -4.97
N GLU A 24 -11.26 -26.43 -5.30
CA GLU A 24 -11.86 -27.60 -5.94
C GLU A 24 -11.35 -27.79 -7.38
N GLU A 25 -11.26 -26.73 -8.17
CA GLU A 25 -10.79 -26.77 -9.56
C GLU A 25 -9.30 -27.13 -9.67
N THR A 26 -8.47 -26.74 -8.70
CA THR A 26 -7.02 -26.96 -8.74
C THR A 26 -6.55 -28.18 -7.96
N GLY A 27 -7.40 -28.73 -7.09
CA GLY A 27 -7.00 -29.76 -6.12
C GLY A 27 -6.06 -29.27 -5.02
N CYS A 28 -5.87 -27.95 -4.89
CA CYS A 28 -5.01 -27.30 -3.92
C CYS A 28 -5.82 -26.58 -2.84
N ALA A 29 -5.23 -26.30 -1.68
CA ALA A 29 -5.81 -25.39 -0.70
C ALA A 29 -5.49 -23.94 -1.10
N ILE A 30 -6.39 -23.29 -1.82
CA ILE A 30 -6.24 -21.87 -2.19
C ILE A 30 -6.87 -20.99 -1.12
N LEU A 31 -6.05 -20.12 -0.53
CA LEU A 31 -6.42 -19.25 0.57
C LEU A 31 -6.28 -17.78 0.17
N GLY A 32 -7.27 -16.97 0.49
CA GLY A 32 -7.24 -15.51 0.31
C GLY A 32 -6.99 -14.81 1.64
N LYS A 33 -5.98 -13.96 1.72
CA LYS A 33 -5.75 -13.07 2.87
C LYS A 33 -6.73 -11.90 2.79
N ALA A 34 -7.68 -11.82 3.73
CA ALA A 34 -8.83 -10.92 3.66
C ALA A 34 -8.49 -9.47 4.05
N GLU A 35 -7.63 -8.82 3.28
CA GLU A 35 -7.17 -7.44 3.55
C GLU A 35 -8.29 -6.38 3.48
N PHE A 36 -9.43 -6.69 2.86
CA PHE A 36 -10.64 -5.86 2.91
C PHE A 36 -11.26 -5.76 4.30
N MET A 37 -10.83 -6.57 5.25
CA MET A 37 -11.27 -6.50 6.65
C MET A 37 -10.45 -5.53 7.50
N ASN A 38 -9.43 -4.89 6.96
CA ASN A 38 -8.82 -3.74 7.62
C ASN A 38 -9.81 -2.57 7.71
N PRO A 39 -9.66 -1.65 8.68
CA PRO A 39 -10.58 -0.52 8.89
C PRO A 39 -10.86 0.35 7.65
N GLY A 40 -9.85 0.63 6.83
CA GLY A 40 -9.98 1.35 5.55
C GLY A 40 -10.26 0.43 4.37
N GLN A 41 -10.65 -0.82 4.63
CA GLN A 41 -11.09 -1.83 3.66
C GLN A 41 -10.04 -2.23 2.62
N SER A 42 -8.76 -2.09 2.94
CA SER A 42 -7.71 -2.50 2.02
C SER A 42 -6.37 -2.82 2.70
N VAL A 43 -5.50 -3.46 1.93
CA VAL A 43 -4.10 -3.71 2.31
C VAL A 43 -3.29 -2.42 2.55
N LYS A 44 -3.77 -1.29 2.05
CA LYS A 44 -3.05 0.00 2.16
C LYS A 44 -3.06 0.58 3.57
N ASP A 45 -3.97 0.14 4.42
CA ASP A 45 -3.96 0.52 5.84
C ASP A 45 -2.67 0.07 6.52
N ARG A 46 -2.16 -1.12 6.17
CA ARG A 46 -0.86 -1.59 6.66
C ARG A 46 0.28 -0.69 6.17
N ALA A 47 0.32 -0.39 4.88
CA ALA A 47 1.34 0.50 4.32
C ALA A 47 1.31 1.87 5.01
N ALA A 48 0.12 2.46 5.18
CA ALA A 48 -0.07 3.73 5.87
C ALA A 48 0.46 3.69 7.30
N LEU A 49 0.07 2.68 8.08
CA LEU A 49 0.50 2.53 9.46
C LEU A 49 2.03 2.49 9.56
N PHE A 50 2.69 1.63 8.80
CA PHE A 50 4.14 1.47 8.90
C PHE A 50 4.94 2.65 8.34
N ILE A 51 4.44 3.35 7.34
CA ILE A 51 5.03 4.60 6.83
C ILE A 51 4.98 5.68 7.91
N ILE A 52 3.83 5.84 8.59
CA ILE A 52 3.66 6.82 9.66
C ILE A 52 4.53 6.47 10.87
N GLU A 53 4.48 5.22 11.33
CA GLU A 53 5.31 4.76 12.45
C GLU A 53 6.81 4.94 12.21
N ASP A 54 7.27 4.68 10.98
CA ASP A 54 8.66 4.89 10.61
C ASP A 54 9.05 6.37 10.65
N ALA A 55 8.18 7.25 10.17
CA ALA A 55 8.39 8.69 10.21
C ALA A 55 8.44 9.23 11.65
N VAL A 56 7.56 8.74 12.53
CA VAL A 56 7.57 9.09 13.95
C VAL A 56 8.84 8.59 14.64
N ARG A 57 9.17 7.31 14.45
CA ARG A 57 10.36 6.69 15.05
C ARG A 57 11.66 7.37 14.61
N SER A 58 11.73 7.83 13.37
CA SER A 58 12.89 8.55 12.84
C SER A 58 12.91 10.05 13.17
N GLY A 59 11.92 10.56 13.90
CA GLY A 59 11.81 11.98 14.28
C GLY A 59 11.42 12.93 13.14
N ARG A 60 11.08 12.40 11.96
CA ARG A 60 10.63 13.20 10.80
C ARG A 60 9.21 13.74 10.94
N LEU A 61 8.41 13.10 11.79
CA LEU A 61 7.03 13.47 12.05
C LEU A 61 6.78 13.47 13.57
N ARG A 62 6.21 14.55 14.09
CA ARG A 62 5.82 14.70 15.50
C ARG A 62 4.30 14.88 15.60
N PRO A 63 3.67 14.67 16.77
CA PRO A 63 2.22 14.86 16.94
C PRO A 63 1.75 16.20 16.35
N GLY A 64 0.69 16.17 15.54
CA GLY A 64 0.19 17.33 14.79
C GLY A 64 0.93 17.61 13.48
N GLY A 65 1.94 16.83 13.11
CA GLY A 65 2.63 16.97 11.82
C GLY A 65 1.79 16.53 10.62
N VAL A 66 2.32 16.73 9.42
CA VAL A 66 1.57 16.58 8.16
C VAL A 66 2.08 15.42 7.33
N ILE A 67 1.16 14.60 6.85
CA ILE A 67 1.42 13.49 5.91
C ILE A 67 0.89 13.90 4.54
N VAL A 68 1.74 13.85 3.53
CA VAL A 68 1.36 14.22 2.16
C VAL A 68 1.49 13.00 1.25
N GLU A 69 0.49 12.77 0.39
CA GLU A 69 0.57 11.75 -0.66
C GLU A 69 -0.22 12.15 -1.91
N GLY A 70 0.31 11.79 -3.06
CA GLY A 70 -0.37 11.93 -4.34
C GLY A 70 -1.08 10.62 -4.71
N THR A 71 -2.37 10.55 -4.45
CA THR A 71 -3.14 9.31 -4.70
C THR A 71 -4.63 9.58 -4.85
N ALA A 72 -5.28 8.79 -5.70
CA ALA A 72 -6.73 8.80 -5.85
C ALA A 72 -7.40 7.53 -5.28
N GLY A 73 -6.62 6.68 -4.58
CA GLY A 73 -7.08 5.36 -4.18
C GLY A 73 -6.90 5.06 -2.68
N ASN A 74 -6.90 3.77 -2.38
CA ASN A 74 -6.89 3.22 -1.03
C ASN A 74 -5.73 3.70 -0.14
N THR A 75 -4.60 4.10 -0.73
CA THR A 75 -3.47 4.65 0.05
C THR A 75 -3.85 5.95 0.73
N GLY A 76 -4.58 6.83 0.05
CA GLY A 76 -5.08 8.07 0.64
C GLY A 76 -6.05 7.80 1.79
N ILE A 77 -6.95 6.83 1.62
CA ILE A 77 -7.89 6.40 2.67
C ILE A 77 -7.11 5.89 3.89
N GLY A 78 -6.16 4.98 3.69
CA GLY A 78 -5.35 4.43 4.78
C GLY A 78 -4.54 5.50 5.51
N LEU A 79 -3.88 6.42 4.77
CA LEU A 79 -3.09 7.51 5.36
C LEU A 79 -3.98 8.49 6.14
N ALA A 80 -5.15 8.85 5.60
CA ALA A 80 -6.08 9.75 6.27
C ALA A 80 -6.63 9.11 7.56
N LEU A 81 -7.08 7.85 7.47
CA LEU A 81 -7.66 7.13 8.58
C LEU A 81 -6.66 6.92 9.72
N VAL A 82 -5.46 6.42 9.40
CA VAL A 82 -4.39 6.18 10.39
C VAL A 82 -3.82 7.50 10.90
N GLY A 83 -3.57 8.46 10.01
CA GLY A 83 -3.08 9.78 10.37
C GLY A 83 -4.01 10.47 11.37
N ASN A 84 -5.30 10.53 11.06
CA ASN A 84 -6.30 11.13 11.94
C ASN A 84 -6.37 10.40 13.31
N ALA A 85 -6.37 9.07 13.30
CA ALA A 85 -6.40 8.28 14.53
C ALA A 85 -5.17 8.48 15.43
N LEU A 86 -4.03 8.82 14.86
CA LEU A 86 -2.77 9.07 15.57
C LEU A 86 -2.48 10.58 15.81
N GLY A 87 -3.41 11.46 15.46
CA GLY A 87 -3.29 12.91 15.70
C GLY A 87 -2.41 13.65 14.68
N PHE A 88 -2.30 13.12 13.44
CA PHE A 88 -1.62 13.77 12.31
C PHE A 88 -2.63 14.33 11.31
N ARG A 89 -2.23 15.36 10.59
CA ARG A 89 -2.96 15.88 9.43
C ARG A 89 -2.56 15.09 8.18
N SER A 90 -3.51 14.83 7.29
CA SER A 90 -3.26 14.14 6.02
C SER A 90 -3.69 15.02 4.86
N VAL A 91 -2.76 15.37 3.97
CA VAL A 91 -2.98 16.16 2.77
C VAL A 91 -2.85 15.25 1.55
N ILE A 92 -3.95 15.05 0.84
CA ILE A 92 -3.98 14.18 -0.34
C ILE A 92 -4.10 15.02 -1.59
N VAL A 93 -3.09 14.93 -2.47
CA VAL A 93 -3.09 15.56 -3.79
C VAL A 93 -3.77 14.61 -4.77
N ILE A 94 -4.85 15.06 -5.39
CA ILE A 94 -5.73 14.22 -6.21
C ILE A 94 -6.08 14.92 -7.53
N PRO A 95 -6.16 14.19 -8.66
CA PRO A 95 -6.67 14.76 -9.90
C PRO A 95 -8.12 15.23 -9.76
N ASP A 96 -8.42 16.41 -10.30
CA ASP A 96 -9.76 17.02 -10.30
C ASP A 96 -10.81 16.17 -11.03
N THR A 97 -10.36 15.32 -11.97
CA THR A 97 -11.20 14.39 -12.73
C THR A 97 -11.68 13.16 -11.96
N GLN A 98 -11.20 12.96 -10.72
CA GLN A 98 -11.66 11.84 -9.90
C GLN A 98 -13.11 12.04 -9.45
N SER A 99 -13.83 10.93 -9.29
CA SER A 99 -15.24 10.97 -8.90
C SER A 99 -15.47 11.63 -7.53
N GLN A 100 -16.64 12.22 -7.37
CA GLN A 100 -17.02 12.89 -6.13
C GLN A 100 -17.03 11.90 -4.96
N GLU A 101 -17.46 10.66 -5.17
CA GLU A 101 -17.49 9.62 -4.14
C GLU A 101 -16.10 9.32 -3.59
N LYS A 102 -15.06 9.28 -4.45
CA LYS A 102 -13.67 9.08 -4.00
C LYS A 102 -13.18 10.25 -3.17
N LYS A 103 -13.49 11.48 -3.58
CA LYS A 103 -13.15 12.70 -2.84
C LYS A 103 -13.84 12.75 -1.47
N ASP A 104 -15.11 12.41 -1.43
CA ASP A 104 -15.90 12.40 -0.19
C ASP A 104 -15.44 11.29 0.78
N ALA A 105 -15.10 10.10 0.27
CA ALA A 105 -14.53 9.03 1.08
C ALA A 105 -13.21 9.48 1.77
N LEU A 106 -12.34 10.19 1.06
CA LEU A 106 -11.12 10.74 1.63
C LEU A 106 -11.40 11.80 2.72
N ARG A 107 -12.35 12.71 2.45
CA ARG A 107 -12.76 13.75 3.43
C ARG A 107 -13.37 13.15 4.70
N VAL A 108 -14.22 12.15 4.55
CA VAL A 108 -14.82 11.42 5.69
C VAL A 108 -13.75 10.76 6.56
N CYS A 109 -12.66 10.29 5.96
CA CYS A 109 -11.51 9.76 6.70
C CYS A 109 -10.62 10.85 7.34
N GLY A 110 -10.91 12.13 7.11
CA GLY A 110 -10.18 13.26 7.68
C GLY A 110 -9.08 13.84 6.79
N ALA A 111 -9.06 13.53 5.48
CA ALA A 111 -8.08 14.10 4.56
C ALA A 111 -8.43 15.53 4.16
N GLU A 112 -7.41 16.39 4.11
CA GLU A 112 -7.41 17.66 3.37
C GLU A 112 -7.08 17.35 1.91
N LEU A 113 -7.93 17.80 0.96
CA LEU A 113 -7.71 17.53 -0.46
C LEU A 113 -7.12 18.73 -1.18
N VAL A 114 -6.08 18.47 -1.98
CA VAL A 114 -5.53 19.41 -2.95
C VAL A 114 -5.86 18.88 -4.33
N GLU A 115 -6.88 19.44 -4.95
CA GLU A 115 -7.34 19.06 -6.29
C GLU A 115 -6.47 19.75 -7.34
N VAL A 116 -5.95 18.96 -8.30
CA VAL A 116 -5.06 19.46 -9.36
C VAL A 116 -5.48 18.92 -10.72
N PRO A 117 -5.15 19.62 -11.82
CA PRO A 117 -5.45 19.12 -13.16
C PRO A 117 -4.87 17.71 -13.40
N ALA A 118 -5.66 16.86 -14.06
CA ALA A 118 -5.22 15.53 -14.48
C ALA A 118 -4.23 15.65 -15.64
N VAL A 119 -2.98 15.27 -15.40
CA VAL A 119 -1.92 15.27 -16.42
C VAL A 119 -1.12 13.96 -16.35
N PRO A 120 -0.52 13.51 -17.48
CA PRO A 120 0.30 12.29 -17.51
C PRO A 120 1.45 12.32 -16.51
N PHE A 121 1.92 11.14 -16.08
CA PHE A 121 3.04 11.03 -15.13
C PHE A 121 4.35 11.67 -15.63
N SER A 122 4.57 11.75 -16.94
CA SER A 122 5.71 12.47 -17.55
C SER A 122 5.70 13.97 -17.26
N ASN A 123 4.52 14.58 -17.06
CA ASN A 123 4.38 15.99 -16.76
C ASN A 123 4.92 16.30 -15.33
N PRO A 124 5.71 17.36 -15.14
CA PRO A 124 6.19 17.77 -13.81
C PRO A 124 5.04 18.15 -12.83
N ASN A 125 3.88 18.54 -13.35
CA ASN A 125 2.71 18.88 -12.56
C ASN A 125 1.76 17.70 -12.31
N ASN A 126 2.20 16.47 -12.58
CA ASN A 126 1.45 15.30 -12.17
C ASN A 126 1.26 15.27 -10.64
N TYR A 127 0.07 14.89 -10.20
CA TYR A 127 -0.34 14.92 -8.79
C TYR A 127 0.62 14.20 -7.84
N VAL A 128 1.26 13.09 -8.28
CA VAL A 128 2.27 12.38 -7.50
C VAL A 128 3.53 13.23 -7.31
N LYS A 129 4.01 13.88 -8.37
CA LYS A 129 5.18 14.76 -8.29
C LYS A 129 4.89 16.04 -7.52
N LEU A 130 3.68 16.56 -7.66
CA LEU A 130 3.21 17.72 -6.89
C LEU A 130 3.18 17.41 -5.40
N SER A 131 2.69 16.23 -5.00
CA SER A 131 2.64 15.86 -3.59
C SER A 131 4.03 15.79 -2.95
N GLY A 132 5.05 15.30 -3.66
CA GLY A 132 6.42 15.34 -3.17
C GLY A 132 6.92 16.77 -2.92
N ARG A 133 6.74 17.68 -3.91
CA ARG A 133 7.12 19.10 -3.74
C ARG A 133 6.35 19.80 -2.62
N LEU A 134 5.06 19.51 -2.47
CA LEU A 134 4.25 20.05 -1.38
C LEU A 134 4.77 19.56 -0.02
N ALA A 135 5.11 18.28 0.09
CA ALA A 135 5.70 17.74 1.31
C ALA A 135 7.02 18.44 1.68
N ASP A 136 7.89 18.68 0.69
CA ASP A 136 9.16 19.39 0.89
C ASP A 136 8.94 20.85 1.36
N GLN A 137 7.94 21.54 0.82
CA GLN A 137 7.56 22.89 1.25
C GLN A 137 7.01 22.91 2.68
N LEU A 138 6.09 21.99 2.99
CA LEU A 138 5.50 21.87 4.32
C LEU A 138 6.54 21.45 5.37
N ALA A 139 7.51 20.62 5.01
CA ALA A 139 8.59 20.23 5.92
C ALA A 139 9.45 21.44 6.39
N GLN A 140 9.48 22.53 5.61
CA GLN A 140 10.21 23.76 5.98
C GLN A 140 9.37 24.71 6.86
N SER A 141 8.04 24.62 6.82
CA SER A 141 7.13 25.55 7.50
C SER A 141 6.38 24.95 8.68
N GLU A 142 6.13 23.63 8.65
CA GLU A 142 5.36 22.97 9.69
C GLU A 142 6.23 22.64 10.91
N PRO A 143 5.89 23.17 12.11
CA PRO A 143 6.73 23.02 13.30
C PRO A 143 6.86 21.58 13.79
N ASN A 144 5.87 20.73 13.47
CA ASN A 144 5.82 19.33 13.83
C ASN A 144 6.31 18.40 12.72
N GLY A 145 6.85 18.97 11.63
CA GLY A 145 7.35 18.25 10.47
C GLY A 145 6.26 17.89 9.47
N ALA A 146 6.69 17.60 8.27
CA ALA A 146 5.87 17.03 7.22
C ALA A 146 6.64 15.93 6.47
N ILE A 147 5.93 14.93 5.98
CA ILE A 147 6.50 13.84 5.19
C ILE A 147 5.74 13.64 3.89
N TRP A 148 6.46 13.28 2.85
CA TRP A 148 5.89 12.60 1.71
C TRP A 148 5.83 11.10 2.01
N ALA A 149 4.64 10.50 2.02
CA ALA A 149 4.48 9.07 2.31
C ALA A 149 5.17 8.21 1.24
N ASN A 150 5.11 8.63 -0.04
CA ASN A 150 5.84 8.03 -1.16
C ASN A 150 5.77 6.50 -1.18
N GLN A 151 4.56 5.96 -1.22
CA GLN A 151 4.28 4.52 -1.11
C GLN A 151 5.11 3.64 -2.05
N PHE A 152 5.51 4.18 -3.20
CA PHE A 152 6.22 3.43 -4.24
C PHE A 152 7.73 3.30 -4.00
N ASP A 153 8.33 4.17 -3.18
CA ASP A 153 9.76 4.16 -2.92
C ASP A 153 10.10 4.16 -1.42
N ASN A 154 9.09 4.17 -0.54
CA ASN A 154 9.26 4.09 0.90
C ASN A 154 9.29 2.62 1.36
N VAL A 155 10.47 2.16 1.74
CA VAL A 155 10.69 0.76 2.18
C VAL A 155 9.95 0.37 3.45
N ALA A 156 9.48 1.34 4.26
CA ALA A 156 8.65 1.06 5.42
C ALA A 156 7.34 0.31 5.04
N ASN A 157 6.82 0.57 3.85
CA ASN A 157 5.70 -0.18 3.28
C ASN A 157 6.03 -1.70 3.20
N ARG A 158 7.15 -2.07 2.61
CA ARG A 158 7.59 -3.47 2.54
C ARG A 158 7.88 -4.05 3.93
N ASP A 159 8.57 -3.30 4.77
CA ASP A 159 8.98 -3.75 6.09
C ASP A 159 7.76 -3.99 7.02
N GLY A 160 6.66 -3.27 6.80
CA GLY A 160 5.38 -3.54 7.44
C GLY A 160 4.85 -4.94 7.11
N HIS A 161 4.81 -5.28 5.83
CA HIS A 161 4.36 -6.61 5.39
C HIS A 161 5.32 -7.73 5.82
N TYR A 162 6.62 -7.46 5.85
CA TYR A 162 7.61 -8.40 6.37
C TYR A 162 7.38 -8.72 7.86
N ARG A 163 7.03 -7.69 8.67
CA ARG A 163 6.81 -7.85 10.11
C ARG A 163 5.43 -8.34 10.49
N THR A 164 4.43 -8.21 9.62
CA THR A 164 3.05 -8.55 9.96
C THR A 164 2.43 -9.55 8.99
N THR A 165 2.16 -9.18 7.75
CA THR A 165 1.41 -10.02 6.80
C THR A 165 2.07 -11.37 6.55
N GLY A 166 3.39 -11.40 6.38
CA GLY A 166 4.14 -12.64 6.19
C GLY A 166 4.08 -13.57 7.39
N PRO A 167 4.41 -13.11 8.62
CA PRO A 167 4.23 -13.88 9.85
C PRO A 167 2.80 -14.37 10.07
N GLU A 168 1.80 -13.51 9.86
CA GLU A 168 0.38 -13.89 9.98
C GLU A 168 0.03 -15.07 9.05
N ILE A 169 0.45 -15.00 7.79
CA ILE A 169 0.21 -16.09 6.83
C ILE A 169 0.89 -17.37 7.30
N TRP A 170 2.14 -17.28 7.74
CA TRP A 170 2.90 -18.43 8.24
C TRP A 170 2.23 -19.09 9.45
N GLU A 171 1.81 -18.31 10.43
CA GLU A 171 1.15 -18.78 11.64
C GLU A 171 -0.23 -19.37 11.34
N GLN A 172 -1.05 -18.68 10.56
CA GLN A 172 -2.40 -19.11 10.18
C GLN A 172 -2.44 -20.41 9.36
N THR A 173 -1.32 -20.73 8.69
CA THR A 173 -1.17 -21.98 7.93
C THR A 173 -0.39 -23.05 8.68
N ASN A 174 0.03 -22.79 9.93
CA ASN A 174 0.95 -23.64 10.69
C ASN A 174 2.24 -23.96 9.88
N GLY A 175 2.76 -22.98 9.15
CA GLY A 175 3.95 -23.10 8.33
C GLY A 175 3.77 -23.89 7.02
N LYS A 176 2.56 -24.30 6.67
CA LYS A 176 2.26 -25.07 5.45
C LYS A 176 1.91 -24.11 4.31
N VAL A 177 2.92 -23.47 3.75
CA VAL A 177 2.81 -22.55 2.61
C VAL A 177 3.72 -23.06 1.49
N ASP A 178 3.12 -23.54 0.41
CA ASP A 178 3.86 -23.98 -0.80
C ASP A 178 4.12 -22.81 -1.75
N GLY A 179 3.19 -21.85 -1.81
CA GLY A 179 3.31 -20.69 -2.67
C GLY A 179 2.54 -19.48 -2.17
N PHE A 180 3.00 -18.29 -2.58
CA PHE A 180 2.33 -17.02 -2.36
C PHE A 180 2.29 -16.22 -3.65
N THR A 181 1.13 -15.67 -3.96
CA THR A 181 0.95 -14.78 -5.11
C THR A 181 0.14 -13.55 -4.72
N CYS A 182 0.48 -12.41 -5.30
CA CYS A 182 -0.36 -11.23 -5.29
C CYS A 182 -0.04 -10.31 -6.47
N ALA A 183 -0.96 -9.41 -6.78
CA ALA A 183 -0.68 -8.32 -7.71
C ALA A 183 0.23 -7.27 -7.09
N VAL A 184 0.95 -6.53 -7.92
CA VAL A 184 1.87 -5.47 -7.50
C VAL A 184 1.34 -4.11 -7.92
N GLY A 185 1.05 -3.27 -6.91
CA GLY A 185 0.94 -1.82 -7.04
C GLY A 185 2.25 -1.17 -6.64
N SER A 186 2.51 -1.03 -5.33
CA SER A 186 3.76 -0.48 -4.81
C SER A 186 4.89 -1.52 -4.63
N GLY A 187 4.58 -2.81 -4.66
CA GLY A 187 5.54 -3.89 -4.39
C GLY A 187 5.64 -4.30 -2.92
N GLY A 188 5.21 -3.47 -1.99
CA GLY A 188 5.39 -3.69 -0.56
C GLY A 188 4.86 -5.04 -0.06
N THR A 189 3.67 -5.42 -0.49
CA THR A 189 3.06 -6.69 -0.08
C THR A 189 3.87 -7.89 -0.59
N LEU A 190 4.13 -7.92 -1.91
CA LEU A 190 4.87 -9.04 -2.51
C LEU A 190 6.28 -9.15 -1.91
N GLY A 191 7.03 -8.04 -1.87
CA GLY A 191 8.40 -8.01 -1.36
C GLY A 191 8.49 -8.37 0.12
N GLY A 192 7.63 -7.79 0.97
CA GLY A 192 7.62 -8.05 2.41
C GLY A 192 7.21 -9.47 2.76
N VAL A 193 6.13 -9.97 2.18
CA VAL A 193 5.67 -11.34 2.41
C VAL A 193 6.65 -12.36 1.85
N ALA A 194 7.15 -12.15 0.62
CA ALA A 194 8.14 -13.03 0.01
C ALA A 194 9.38 -13.20 0.89
N ARG A 195 9.92 -12.09 1.38
CA ARG A 195 11.06 -12.12 2.29
C ARG A 195 10.75 -12.90 3.57
N ALA A 196 9.63 -12.60 4.22
CA ALA A 196 9.24 -13.24 5.47
C ALA A 196 9.02 -14.76 5.33
N LEU A 197 8.42 -15.20 4.23
CA LEU A 197 8.18 -16.62 3.96
C LEU A 197 9.46 -17.34 3.55
N LYS A 198 10.28 -16.74 2.68
CA LYS A 198 11.55 -17.33 2.21
C LYS A 198 12.59 -17.51 3.31
N GLU A 199 12.65 -16.61 4.28
CA GLU A 199 13.53 -16.75 5.46
C GLU A 199 13.13 -17.95 6.34
N ARG A 200 11.84 -18.32 6.37
CA ARG A 200 11.31 -19.47 7.12
C ARG A 200 11.37 -20.77 6.33
N ASN A 201 11.06 -20.71 5.07
CA ASN A 201 11.11 -21.84 4.13
C ASN A 201 11.55 -21.36 2.74
N PRO A 202 12.82 -21.54 2.36
CA PRO A 202 13.32 -21.17 1.04
C PRO A 202 12.59 -21.84 -0.13
N GLY A 203 11.91 -22.97 0.12
CA GLY A 203 11.14 -23.74 -0.87
C GLY A 203 9.83 -23.06 -1.31
N VAL A 204 9.29 -22.12 -0.54
CA VAL A 204 8.04 -21.41 -0.90
C VAL A 204 8.17 -20.75 -2.27
N LYS A 205 7.21 -21.01 -3.16
CA LYS A 205 7.16 -20.37 -4.48
C LYS A 205 6.54 -18.99 -4.37
N ILE A 206 7.15 -18.01 -5.01
CA ILE A 206 6.62 -16.63 -5.06
C ILE A 206 6.24 -16.32 -6.51
N ALA A 207 5.03 -15.85 -6.71
CA ALA A 207 4.53 -15.48 -8.02
C ALA A 207 3.97 -14.05 -8.02
N LEU A 208 4.23 -13.34 -9.08
CA LEU A 208 3.66 -12.04 -9.38
C LEU A 208 2.44 -12.21 -10.29
N SER A 209 1.30 -11.63 -9.92
CA SER A 209 0.16 -11.46 -10.81
C SER A 209 0.24 -10.07 -11.45
N ASP A 210 0.65 -10.02 -12.71
CA ASP A 210 0.84 -8.78 -13.43
C ASP A 210 -0.27 -8.59 -14.49
N PRO A 211 -1.02 -7.47 -14.49
CA PRO A 211 -2.05 -7.25 -15.51
C PRO A 211 -1.42 -6.88 -16.85
N MET A 212 -2.19 -7.03 -17.93
CA MET A 212 -1.83 -6.45 -19.23
C MET A 212 -1.57 -4.95 -19.07
N GLY A 213 -0.68 -4.40 -19.87
CA GLY A 213 -0.25 -3.00 -19.74
C GLY A 213 0.78 -2.71 -18.65
N ALA A 214 1.14 -3.71 -17.82
CA ALA A 214 2.23 -3.61 -16.84
C ALA A 214 3.54 -4.17 -17.40
N ALA A 215 4.66 -3.86 -16.74
CA ALA A 215 6.01 -4.20 -17.24
C ALA A 215 6.78 -5.21 -16.38
N LEU A 216 6.28 -5.55 -15.20
CA LEU A 216 7.06 -6.40 -14.28
C LEU A 216 7.16 -7.84 -14.74
N TYR A 217 6.15 -8.38 -15.42
CA TYR A 217 6.24 -9.71 -16.04
C TYR A 217 7.44 -9.77 -17.00
N ASN A 218 7.53 -8.81 -17.93
CA ASN A 218 8.63 -8.74 -18.89
C ASN A 218 9.99 -8.49 -18.21
N TRP A 219 10.01 -7.67 -17.16
CA TRP A 219 11.21 -7.45 -16.38
C TRP A 219 11.75 -8.74 -15.75
N PHE A 220 10.90 -9.50 -15.07
CA PHE A 220 11.34 -10.73 -14.39
C PHE A 220 11.58 -11.92 -15.33
N THR A 221 10.99 -11.91 -16.53
CA THR A 221 11.16 -13.02 -17.50
C THR A 221 12.17 -12.72 -18.58
N ARG A 222 12.35 -11.45 -18.99
CA ARG A 222 13.18 -11.04 -20.14
C ARG A 222 14.24 -9.99 -19.77
N GLY A 223 14.16 -9.39 -18.57
CA GLY A 223 15.07 -8.31 -18.15
C GLY A 223 14.73 -6.93 -18.73
N GLU A 224 13.55 -6.76 -19.30
CA GLU A 224 13.13 -5.55 -19.99
C GLU A 224 11.86 -4.94 -19.36
N LEU A 225 11.83 -3.62 -19.18
CA LEU A 225 10.64 -2.88 -18.73
C LEU A 225 9.79 -2.47 -19.95
N THR A 226 9.16 -3.46 -20.58
CA THR A 226 8.25 -3.27 -21.71
C THR A 226 6.83 -3.68 -21.33
N THR A 227 5.85 -3.02 -21.92
CA THR A 227 4.42 -3.29 -21.68
C THR A 227 3.78 -3.89 -22.93
N GLU A 228 2.83 -4.80 -22.72
CA GLU A 228 2.01 -5.40 -23.77
C GLU A 228 0.52 -5.16 -23.46
N GLY A 229 -0.22 -4.58 -24.41
CA GLY A 229 -1.64 -4.25 -24.25
C GLY A 229 -1.90 -3.13 -23.26
N ASP A 230 -3.17 -3.00 -22.87
CA ASP A 230 -3.67 -1.98 -21.96
C ASP A 230 -4.32 -2.63 -20.72
N SER A 231 -4.26 -1.96 -19.58
CA SER A 231 -4.91 -2.39 -18.36
C SER A 231 -6.13 -1.55 -18.03
N ILE A 232 -7.22 -2.21 -17.66
CA ILE A 232 -8.41 -1.57 -17.08
C ILE A 232 -8.35 -1.54 -15.54
N THR A 233 -7.27 -2.05 -14.94
CA THR A 233 -7.14 -2.16 -13.49
C THR A 233 -6.60 -0.86 -12.90
N GLU A 234 -7.09 -0.50 -11.71
CA GLU A 234 -6.54 0.59 -10.90
C GLU A 234 -5.80 0.03 -9.67
N GLY A 235 -4.69 0.68 -9.29
CA GLY A 235 -3.94 0.35 -8.07
C GLY A 235 -3.02 -0.87 -8.15
N ILE A 236 -2.99 -1.56 -9.27
CA ILE A 236 -2.05 -2.65 -9.60
C ILE A 236 -1.47 -2.46 -11.00
N GLY A 237 -0.36 -3.15 -11.27
CA GLY A 237 0.39 -3.01 -12.51
C GLY A 237 1.39 -1.86 -12.45
N GLN A 238 2.66 -2.15 -12.69
CA GLN A 238 3.74 -1.16 -12.68
C GLN A 238 4.50 -1.18 -13.98
N VAL A 239 4.96 0.01 -14.40
CA VAL A 239 5.83 0.20 -15.56
C VAL A 239 7.29 0.41 -15.17
N ARG A 240 7.59 0.34 -13.89
CA ARG A 240 8.95 0.45 -13.32
C ARG A 240 9.13 -0.47 -12.12
N VAL A 241 10.35 -0.81 -11.79
CA VAL A 241 10.69 -1.45 -10.52
C VAL A 241 10.64 -0.40 -9.42
N THR A 242 9.89 -0.69 -8.35
CA THR A 242 9.76 0.13 -7.14
C THR A 242 10.76 -0.30 -6.07
N LYS A 243 10.99 0.50 -5.03
CA LYS A 243 11.93 0.13 -3.95
C LYS A 243 11.39 -0.89 -2.94
N PRO A 244 10.09 -0.82 -2.57
CA PRO A 244 9.49 -1.88 -1.75
C PRO A 244 9.42 -3.22 -2.46
#